data_dcbe07ed91d60ce1b4998c8b2055adbf
#
_entry.id   dcbe07ed91d60ce1b4998c8b2055adbf
#
_cell.length_a   1.000
_cell.length_b   1.000
_cell.length_c   1.000
_cell.angle_alpha   90.00
_cell.angle_beta   90.00
_cell.angle_gamma   90.00
#
_symmetry.space_group_name_H-M   'P 1'
#
loop_
_entity.id
_entity.type
_entity.pdbx_description
1 polymer ?
#
loop_
_entity_poly.entity_id
_entity_poly.type
_entity_poly.pdbx_seq_one_letter_code
_entity_poly.pdbx_strand_id
1 'polypeptide(L)'
;MLQVKSAQKRQNAIPLKRRNPVDGTLVIILIMLLLAGLLVLFSATFYTGTSTRSPYSEVLKQLLGIGLGTAACIVTSRIPYRCWQHPYVVVGGLALSAVLLVLVIIPGVGVYINGSRRWLSLGGLSFQPSEIAKFAVVLYMATTLTYRGERIRRLFTGIVPVLVVPGVVFLLILEQPNLSTAGSILIVSLILIIMAGAKWRHILLMLIGGLGVGAFYAWSEPYRRRRLLSFRNPFSMMSDEGYQLSQSLIAFGSGGIFGMGLGMGRQKYAYLPYPESDFIFAIVGEDFGLLGCLIVVALFVALMLRGMRIAMRCPDKFGTLLAAGITSSISVQAFLNMGVVVGILPTTGLPLPFFSAGGTSISITMAAIGILLNISRESAI
;
A
#
# COMPACT_ATOMS: atom_id res chain seq x y z
N MET A 1 43.01 33.14 -33.01
CA MET A 1 43.04 31.95 -32.10
C MET A 1 42.10 32.00 -30.86
N LEU A 2 41.82 33.19 -30.31
CA LEU A 2 40.96 33.35 -29.10
C LEU A 2 39.44 33.19 -29.42
N GLN A 3 38.97 33.52 -30.62
CA GLN A 3 37.57 33.39 -31.00
C GLN A 3 37.16 31.92 -31.28
N VAL A 4 38.07 31.07 -31.73
CA VAL A 4 37.79 29.63 -31.94
C VAL A 4 37.65 28.87 -30.63
N LYS A 5 38.41 29.24 -29.60
CA LYS A 5 38.28 28.62 -28.27
C LYS A 5 36.98 29.01 -27.55
N SER A 6 36.41 30.21 -27.80
CA SER A 6 35.13 30.62 -27.24
C SER A 6 33.93 29.91 -27.89
N ALA A 7 34.01 29.60 -29.17
CA ALA A 7 32.98 28.84 -29.88
C ALA A 7 32.93 27.35 -29.46
N GLN A 8 34.11 26.74 -29.27
CA GLN A 8 34.21 25.36 -28.77
C GLN A 8 33.73 25.22 -27.32
N LYS A 9 33.92 26.26 -26.47
CA LYS A 9 33.42 26.24 -25.08
C LYS A 9 31.91 26.37 -25.00
N ARG A 10 31.25 26.96 -26.00
CA ARG A 10 29.78 27.03 -26.12
C ARG A 10 29.16 25.74 -26.66
N GLN A 11 29.86 24.96 -27.48
CA GLN A 11 29.39 23.66 -27.99
C GLN A 11 29.44 22.52 -26.94
N ASN A 12 30.30 22.67 -25.91
CA ASN A 12 30.41 21.68 -24.83
C ASN A 12 29.58 22.04 -23.57
N ALA A 13 28.75 23.06 -23.62
CA ALA A 13 27.73 23.25 -22.59
C ALA A 13 26.69 22.13 -22.78
N ILE A 14 26.82 21.06 -22.00
CA ILE A 14 25.79 20.04 -21.88
C ILE A 14 24.48 20.81 -21.61
N PRO A 15 23.48 20.74 -22.49
CA PRO A 15 22.24 21.47 -22.28
C PRO A 15 21.68 20.98 -20.96
N LEU A 16 21.54 21.88 -19.98
CA LEU A 16 20.83 21.59 -18.74
C LEU A 16 19.45 21.06 -19.16
N LYS A 17 19.29 19.73 -19.11
CA LYS A 17 18.04 19.07 -19.49
C LYS A 17 16.96 19.69 -18.62
N ARG A 18 16.13 20.57 -19.17
CA ARG A 18 15.00 21.17 -18.45
C ARG A 18 14.19 20.02 -17.88
N ARG A 19 14.14 19.93 -16.56
CA ARG A 19 13.28 18.93 -15.89
C ARG A 19 11.85 19.27 -16.23
N ASN A 20 11.15 18.32 -16.84
CA ASN A 20 9.72 18.48 -17.08
C ASN A 20 8.98 18.72 -15.74
N PRO A 21 7.84 19.41 -15.78
CA PRO A 21 7.01 19.55 -14.59
C PRO A 21 6.58 18.16 -14.08
N VAL A 22 6.24 18.07 -12.81
CA VAL A 22 5.62 16.86 -12.24
C VAL A 22 4.27 16.58 -12.88
N ASP A 23 3.85 15.33 -12.85
CA ASP A 23 2.53 14.93 -13.35
C ASP A 23 1.40 15.56 -12.52
N GLY A 24 0.78 16.63 -13.05
CA GLY A 24 -0.31 17.33 -12.38
C GLY A 24 -1.55 16.45 -12.17
N THR A 25 -1.83 15.52 -13.10
CA THR A 25 -2.97 14.59 -12.97
C THR A 25 -2.79 13.69 -11.75
N LEU A 26 -1.58 13.15 -11.53
CA LEU A 26 -1.29 12.31 -10.35
C LEU A 26 -1.43 13.12 -9.06
N VAL A 27 -0.98 14.38 -9.05
CA VAL A 27 -1.12 15.28 -7.89
C VAL A 27 -2.60 15.53 -7.57
N ILE A 28 -3.43 15.82 -8.59
CA ILE A 28 -4.87 16.03 -8.40
C ILE A 28 -5.53 14.78 -7.82
N ILE A 29 -5.25 13.60 -8.38
CA ILE A 29 -5.79 12.33 -7.89
C ILE A 29 -5.39 12.11 -6.42
N LEU A 30 -4.12 12.37 -6.06
CA LEU A 30 -3.64 12.26 -4.69
C LEU A 30 -4.39 13.19 -3.74
N ILE A 31 -4.57 14.45 -4.13
CA ILE A 31 -5.32 15.45 -3.32
C ILE A 31 -6.77 14.99 -3.13
N MET A 32 -7.43 14.51 -4.19
CA MET A 32 -8.80 14.01 -4.10
C MET A 32 -8.91 12.80 -3.15
N LEU A 33 -7.96 11.85 -3.22
CA LEU A 33 -7.92 10.70 -2.31
C LEU A 33 -7.71 11.12 -0.85
N LEU A 34 -6.82 12.08 -0.59
CA LEU A 34 -6.55 12.59 0.77
C LEU A 34 -7.76 13.33 1.35
N LEU A 35 -8.41 14.18 0.55
CA LEU A 35 -9.61 14.93 0.98
C LEU A 35 -10.79 13.99 1.24
N ALA A 36 -11.04 13.03 0.31
CA ALA A 36 -12.09 12.04 0.50
C ALA A 36 -11.81 11.15 1.73
N GLY A 37 -10.56 10.71 1.90
CA GLY A 37 -10.17 9.91 3.06
C GLY A 37 -10.34 10.64 4.38
N LEU A 38 -9.95 11.92 4.44
CA LEU A 38 -10.10 12.74 5.64
C LEU A 38 -11.58 12.96 5.99
N LEU A 39 -12.42 13.22 4.99
CA LEU A 39 -13.86 13.41 5.16
C LEU A 39 -14.55 12.15 5.68
N VAL A 40 -14.21 10.98 5.11
CA VAL A 40 -14.75 9.69 5.55
C VAL A 40 -14.24 9.32 6.95
N LEU A 41 -12.95 9.56 7.23
CA LEU A 41 -12.40 9.33 8.56
C LEU A 41 -13.06 10.20 9.61
N PHE A 42 -13.30 11.47 9.31
CA PHE A 42 -14.05 12.36 10.19
C PHE A 42 -15.46 11.79 10.49
N SER A 43 -16.18 11.31 9.46
CA SER A 43 -17.48 10.69 9.68
C SER A 43 -17.40 9.42 10.52
N ALA A 44 -16.39 8.56 10.27
CA ALA A 44 -16.20 7.30 10.99
C ALA A 44 -15.88 7.51 12.48
N THR A 45 -15.18 8.60 12.84
CA THR A 45 -14.69 8.85 14.20
C THR A 45 -15.59 9.77 15.03
N PHE A 46 -16.53 10.49 14.40
CA PHE A 46 -17.36 11.50 15.07
C PHE A 46 -18.19 10.91 16.22
N TYR A 47 -18.59 9.64 16.13
CA TYR A 47 -19.49 8.98 17.09
C TYR A 47 -18.85 7.83 17.88
N THR A 48 -17.55 7.64 17.82
CA THR A 48 -16.88 6.67 18.71
C THR A 48 -16.92 7.17 20.16
N GLY A 49 -18.15 7.26 20.68
CA GLY A 49 -18.48 7.78 21.99
C GLY A 49 -18.18 6.86 23.15
N THR A 50 -16.98 6.29 23.20
CA THR A 50 -16.42 5.83 24.46
C THR A 50 -15.72 7.01 25.10
N SER A 51 -16.19 7.38 26.26
CA SER A 51 -15.98 8.57 27.09
C SER A 51 -14.54 9.00 27.40
N THR A 52 -13.52 8.47 26.73
CA THR A 52 -12.10 8.73 27.03
C THR A 52 -11.27 9.30 25.87
N ARG A 53 -11.77 9.33 24.64
CA ARG A 53 -11.03 9.91 23.50
C ARG A 53 -11.84 10.98 22.79
N SER A 54 -11.24 12.17 22.58
CA SER A 54 -11.83 13.21 21.76
C SER A 54 -12.10 12.70 20.34
N PRO A 55 -13.29 12.94 19.74
CA PRO A 55 -13.63 12.57 18.36
C PRO A 55 -12.59 13.09 17.34
N TYR A 56 -11.93 14.18 17.67
CA TYR A 56 -10.94 14.83 16.80
C TYR A 56 -9.54 14.22 16.89
N SER A 57 -9.27 13.32 17.85
CA SER A 57 -7.91 12.81 18.07
C SER A 57 -7.36 12.03 16.88
N GLU A 58 -8.16 11.17 16.26
CA GLU A 58 -7.73 10.38 15.09
C GLU A 58 -7.61 11.25 13.83
N VAL A 59 -8.51 12.21 13.65
CA VAL A 59 -8.44 13.19 12.56
C VAL A 59 -7.20 14.07 12.68
N LEU A 60 -6.84 14.50 13.89
CA LEU A 60 -5.63 15.30 14.12
C LEU A 60 -4.36 14.48 13.83
N LYS A 61 -4.30 13.23 14.27
CA LYS A 61 -3.19 12.32 13.93
C LYS A 61 -3.07 12.12 12.42
N GLN A 62 -4.21 11.99 11.73
CA GLN A 62 -4.25 11.86 10.28
C GLN A 62 -3.75 13.13 9.59
N LEU A 63 -4.17 14.32 10.04
CA LEU A 63 -3.68 15.61 9.53
C LEU A 63 -2.18 15.78 9.75
N LEU A 64 -1.66 15.41 10.93
CA LEU A 64 -0.22 15.37 11.18
C LEU A 64 0.50 14.41 10.23
N GLY A 65 -0.08 13.22 10.01
CA GLY A 65 0.44 12.25 9.05
C GLY A 65 0.44 12.78 7.61
N ILE A 66 -0.60 13.48 7.19
CA ILE A 66 -0.69 14.14 5.88
C ILE A 66 0.36 15.25 5.77
N GLY A 67 0.55 16.07 6.81
CA GLY A 67 1.56 17.12 6.84
C GLY A 67 2.98 16.56 6.70
N LEU A 68 3.33 15.57 7.51
CA LEU A 68 4.62 14.87 7.43
C LEU A 68 4.78 14.15 6.08
N GLY A 69 3.72 13.50 5.59
CA GLY A 69 3.70 12.83 4.30
C GLY A 69 3.89 13.80 3.14
N THR A 70 3.29 14.98 3.20
CA THR A 70 3.46 16.03 2.19
C THR A 70 4.91 16.53 2.16
N ALA A 71 5.50 16.78 3.32
CA ALA A 71 6.92 17.14 3.42
C ALA A 71 7.82 16.04 2.85
N ALA A 72 7.58 14.77 3.23
CA ALA A 72 8.31 13.63 2.70
C ALA A 72 8.13 13.48 1.18
N CYS A 73 6.91 13.64 0.66
CA CYS A 73 6.60 13.61 -0.77
C CYS A 73 7.36 14.70 -1.54
N ILE A 74 7.39 15.92 -1.02
CA ILE A 74 8.14 17.03 -1.64
C ILE A 74 9.64 16.71 -1.65
N VAL A 75 10.20 16.21 -0.55
CA VAL A 75 11.62 15.86 -0.45
C VAL A 75 11.95 14.74 -1.45
N THR A 76 11.22 13.62 -1.43
CA THR A 76 11.47 12.47 -2.30
C THR A 76 11.25 12.82 -3.78
N SER A 77 10.32 13.73 -4.09
CA SER A 77 10.10 14.21 -5.47
C SER A 77 11.24 15.07 -6.03
N ARG A 78 12.11 15.63 -5.16
CA ARG A 78 13.29 16.39 -5.56
C ARG A 78 14.54 15.53 -5.71
N ILE A 79 14.62 14.40 -5.01
CA ILE A 79 15.74 13.46 -5.08
C ILE A 79 15.64 12.68 -6.39
N PRO A 80 16.70 12.68 -7.25
CA PRO A 80 16.68 11.86 -8.47
C PRO A 80 16.41 10.39 -8.14
N TYR A 81 15.41 9.78 -8.80
CA TYR A 81 15.01 8.39 -8.49
C TYR A 81 16.17 7.40 -8.64
N ARG A 82 17.16 7.68 -9.48
CA ARG A 82 18.37 6.84 -9.65
C ARG A 82 19.22 6.74 -8.38
N CYS A 83 19.13 7.72 -7.47
CA CYS A 83 19.81 7.64 -6.17
C CYS A 83 19.29 6.47 -5.32
N TRP A 84 18.01 6.11 -5.49
CA TRP A 84 17.40 4.99 -4.77
C TRP A 84 17.93 3.62 -5.24
N GLN A 85 18.52 3.54 -6.45
CA GLN A 85 19.15 2.31 -6.95
C GLN A 85 20.48 2.00 -6.26
N HIS A 86 21.06 2.93 -5.52
CA HIS A 86 22.36 2.77 -4.91
C HIS A 86 22.39 1.59 -3.91
N PRO A 87 23.36 0.69 -3.96
CA PRO A 87 23.40 -0.51 -3.12
C PRO A 87 23.23 -0.24 -1.63
N TYR A 88 23.85 0.84 -1.11
CA TYR A 88 23.74 1.21 0.31
C TYR A 88 22.31 1.62 0.69
N VAL A 89 21.55 2.24 -0.22
CA VAL A 89 20.14 2.61 0.04
C VAL A 89 19.26 1.36 0.06
N VAL A 90 19.46 0.47 -0.91
CA VAL A 90 18.70 -0.79 -1.00
C VAL A 90 18.98 -1.70 0.19
N VAL A 91 20.26 -1.96 0.46
CA VAL A 91 20.67 -2.84 1.57
C VAL A 91 20.33 -2.20 2.92
N GLY A 92 20.58 -0.90 3.09
CA GLY A 92 20.23 -0.16 4.30
C GLY A 92 18.73 -0.16 4.58
N GLY A 93 17.90 0.05 3.56
CA GLY A 93 16.45 -0.01 3.67
C GLY A 93 15.93 -1.41 4.05
N LEU A 94 16.51 -2.46 3.46
CA LEU A 94 16.17 -3.84 3.82
C LEU A 94 16.64 -4.20 5.24
N ALA A 95 17.86 -3.82 5.61
CA ALA A 95 18.40 -4.08 6.94
C ALA A 95 17.57 -3.37 8.02
N LEU A 96 17.24 -2.09 7.80
CA LEU A 96 16.36 -1.33 8.68
C LEU A 96 15.00 -2.01 8.80
N SER A 97 14.40 -2.41 7.67
CA SER A 97 13.11 -3.12 7.69
C SER A 97 13.17 -4.43 8.44
N ALA A 98 14.22 -5.24 8.24
CA ALA A 98 14.41 -6.51 8.93
C ALA A 98 14.56 -6.30 10.45
N VAL A 99 15.38 -5.34 10.86
CA VAL A 99 15.55 -4.98 12.28
C VAL A 99 14.21 -4.55 12.90
N LEU A 100 13.47 -3.66 12.25
CA LEU A 100 12.18 -3.20 12.75
C LEU A 100 11.13 -4.33 12.82
N LEU A 101 11.11 -5.23 11.82
CA LEU A 101 10.22 -6.39 11.81
C LEU A 101 10.55 -7.37 12.93
N VAL A 102 11.83 -7.58 13.26
CA VAL A 102 12.25 -8.41 14.38
C VAL A 102 11.92 -7.73 15.72
N LEU A 103 12.21 -6.43 15.86
CA LEU A 103 11.94 -5.67 17.08
C LEU A 103 10.47 -5.71 17.48
N VAL A 104 9.54 -5.67 16.51
CA VAL A 104 8.11 -5.69 16.83
C VAL A 104 7.63 -7.02 17.41
N ILE A 105 8.34 -8.13 17.13
CA ILE A 105 8.01 -9.45 17.64
C ILE A 105 8.44 -9.59 19.11
N ILE A 106 9.47 -8.84 19.55
CA ILE A 106 10.05 -8.94 20.88
C ILE A 106 9.02 -8.48 21.93
N PRO A 107 8.73 -9.31 22.96
CA PRO A 107 7.89 -8.92 24.09
C PRO A 107 8.43 -7.68 24.81
N GLY A 108 7.54 -6.70 25.06
CA GLY A 108 7.92 -5.45 25.73
C GLY A 108 8.34 -4.31 24.79
N VAL A 109 8.69 -4.59 23.52
CA VAL A 109 9.02 -3.59 22.50
C VAL A 109 7.83 -3.35 21.57
N GLY A 110 7.25 -4.43 21.02
CA GLY A 110 6.05 -4.36 20.19
C GLY A 110 4.79 -4.13 21.02
N VAL A 111 3.95 -3.21 20.56
CA VAL A 111 2.65 -2.92 21.17
C VAL A 111 1.68 -4.06 20.83
N TYR A 112 1.07 -4.64 21.87
CA TYR A 112 0.09 -5.72 21.74
C TYR A 112 -1.30 -5.12 21.56
N ILE A 113 -1.88 -5.26 20.36
CA ILE A 113 -3.21 -4.76 20.02
C ILE A 113 -3.99 -5.90 19.32
N ASN A 114 -5.21 -6.15 19.78
CA ASN A 114 -6.12 -7.13 19.18
C ASN A 114 -5.47 -8.51 18.91
N GLY A 115 -4.77 -9.05 19.89
CA GLY A 115 -4.19 -10.39 19.81
C GLY A 115 -2.87 -10.49 18.99
N SER A 116 -2.28 -9.37 18.57
CA SER A 116 -1.06 -9.39 17.75
C SER A 116 -0.12 -8.22 18.06
N ARG A 117 1.17 -8.42 17.80
CA ARG A 117 2.21 -7.38 17.89
C ARG A 117 2.62 -6.98 16.49
N ARG A 118 2.11 -5.84 16.00
CA ARG A 118 2.35 -5.33 14.64
C ARG A 118 2.84 -3.88 14.63
N TRP A 119 2.77 -3.21 15.78
CA TRP A 119 3.02 -1.79 15.93
C TRP A 119 4.19 -1.53 16.87
N LEU A 120 5.03 -0.56 16.50
CA LEU A 120 6.03 0.02 17.40
C LEU A 120 5.55 1.40 17.83
N SER A 121 5.72 1.74 19.10
CA SER A 121 5.41 3.08 19.61
C SER A 121 6.70 3.81 19.96
N LEU A 122 6.86 5.00 19.42
CA LEU A 122 7.99 5.88 19.67
C LEU A 122 7.47 7.27 20.00
N GLY A 123 7.64 7.74 21.25
CA GLY A 123 7.24 9.09 21.64
C GLY A 123 5.75 9.41 21.42
N GLY A 124 4.85 8.44 21.58
CA GLY A 124 3.40 8.63 21.37
C GLY A 124 2.92 8.45 19.92
N LEU A 125 3.84 8.28 18.97
CA LEU A 125 3.53 7.92 17.60
C LEU A 125 3.68 6.41 17.42
N SER A 126 2.64 5.75 16.92
CA SER A 126 2.69 4.34 16.55
C SER A 126 2.90 4.18 15.06
N PHE A 127 3.80 3.29 14.65
CA PHE A 127 4.02 2.97 13.26
C PHE A 127 4.12 1.46 13.05
N GLN A 128 3.78 1.01 11.85
CA GLN A 128 3.81 -0.39 11.48
C GLN A 128 5.04 -0.67 10.60
N PRO A 129 6.04 -1.46 11.10
CA PRO A 129 7.26 -1.77 10.35
C PRO A 129 7.04 -2.40 8.98
N SER A 130 5.99 -3.19 8.81
CA SER A 130 5.66 -3.82 7.54
C SER A 130 5.30 -2.81 6.43
N GLU A 131 4.88 -1.59 6.77
CA GLU A 131 4.67 -0.53 5.78
C GLU A 131 6.00 -0.10 5.13
N ILE A 132 7.06 0.05 5.94
CA ILE A 132 8.40 0.35 5.45
C ILE A 132 8.94 -0.83 4.64
N ALA A 133 8.74 -2.05 5.14
CA ALA A 133 9.23 -3.27 4.51
C ALA A 133 8.64 -3.47 3.09
N LYS A 134 7.37 -3.15 2.87
CA LYS A 134 6.75 -3.20 1.53
C LYS A 134 7.53 -2.38 0.51
N PHE A 135 7.84 -1.14 0.83
CA PHE A 135 8.58 -0.26 -0.10
C PHE A 135 10.06 -0.63 -0.23
N ALA A 136 10.69 -1.12 0.86
CA ALA A 136 12.06 -1.64 0.79
C ALA A 136 12.14 -2.87 -0.14
N VAL A 137 11.16 -3.77 -0.09
CA VAL A 137 11.06 -4.91 -1.02
C VAL A 137 10.82 -4.44 -2.45
N VAL A 138 9.94 -3.47 -2.69
CA VAL A 138 9.72 -2.89 -4.02
C VAL A 138 11.03 -2.33 -4.59
N LEU A 139 11.78 -1.58 -3.79
CA LEU A 139 13.05 -1.00 -4.19
C LEU A 139 14.10 -2.07 -4.50
N TYR A 140 14.21 -3.09 -3.65
CA TYR A 140 15.07 -4.25 -3.88
C TYR A 140 14.72 -4.99 -5.18
N MET A 141 13.42 -5.27 -5.37
CA MET A 141 12.93 -5.98 -6.55
C MET A 141 13.22 -5.18 -7.83
N ALA A 142 12.91 -3.88 -7.84
CA ALA A 142 13.17 -3.01 -8.98
C ALA A 142 14.67 -2.99 -9.34
N THR A 143 15.53 -2.87 -8.32
CA THR A 143 16.99 -2.87 -8.50
C THR A 143 17.51 -4.21 -9.01
N THR A 144 17.15 -5.29 -8.33
CA THR A 144 17.67 -6.64 -8.65
C THR A 144 17.18 -7.12 -10.02
N LEU A 145 15.92 -6.89 -10.36
CA LEU A 145 15.36 -7.27 -11.67
C LEU A 145 15.98 -6.46 -12.81
N THR A 146 16.38 -5.22 -12.54
CA THR A 146 17.10 -4.39 -13.53
C THR A 146 18.45 -5.00 -13.85
N TYR A 147 19.24 -5.41 -12.83
CA TYR A 147 20.55 -6.01 -13.03
C TYR A 147 20.52 -7.42 -13.62
N ARG A 148 19.46 -8.19 -13.37
CA ARG A 148 19.37 -9.58 -13.86
C ARG A 148 19.03 -9.67 -15.34
N GLY A 149 18.39 -8.69 -15.94
CA GLY A 149 18.09 -8.64 -17.37
C GLY A 149 17.41 -9.93 -17.88
N GLU A 150 17.98 -10.53 -18.93
CA GLU A 150 17.47 -11.76 -19.56
C GLU A 150 17.50 -13.02 -18.66
N ARG A 151 18.30 -13.03 -17.57
CA ARG A 151 18.38 -14.17 -16.65
C ARG A 151 17.05 -14.46 -15.96
N ILE A 152 16.15 -13.46 -15.88
CA ILE A 152 14.81 -13.61 -15.27
C ILE A 152 13.95 -14.65 -16.01
N ARG A 153 14.29 -15.00 -17.25
CA ARG A 153 13.62 -16.06 -18.02
C ARG A 153 13.94 -17.48 -17.55
N ARG A 154 14.88 -17.64 -16.59
CA ARG A 154 15.24 -18.91 -15.99
C ARG A 154 14.69 -18.97 -14.56
N LEU A 155 14.03 -20.10 -14.18
CA LEU A 155 13.43 -20.23 -12.86
C LEU A 155 14.47 -20.20 -11.73
N PHE A 156 15.37 -21.19 -11.69
CA PHE A 156 16.29 -21.40 -10.57
C PHE A 156 17.42 -20.36 -10.47
N THR A 157 17.96 -19.89 -11.58
CA THR A 157 19.07 -18.92 -11.62
C THR A 157 18.61 -17.48 -11.78
N GLY A 158 17.35 -17.26 -12.19
CA GLY A 158 16.76 -15.93 -12.40
C GLY A 158 15.78 -15.55 -11.32
N ILE A 159 14.66 -16.26 -11.21
CA ILE A 159 13.51 -15.88 -10.37
C ILE A 159 13.76 -16.24 -8.91
N VAL A 160 14.11 -17.50 -8.61
CA VAL A 160 14.25 -18.00 -7.24
C VAL A 160 15.19 -17.12 -6.38
N PRO A 161 16.40 -16.74 -6.81
CA PRO A 161 17.27 -15.90 -5.98
C PRO A 161 16.74 -14.46 -5.76
N VAL A 162 15.85 -13.98 -6.62
CA VAL A 162 15.19 -12.67 -6.43
C VAL A 162 14.09 -12.76 -5.38
N LEU A 163 13.41 -13.91 -5.30
CA LEU A 163 12.33 -14.15 -4.36
C LEU A 163 12.80 -14.47 -2.94
N VAL A 164 14.08 -14.73 -2.72
CA VAL A 164 14.61 -15.03 -1.36
C VAL A 164 14.30 -13.87 -0.40
N VAL A 165 14.58 -12.63 -0.79
CA VAL A 165 14.35 -11.47 0.10
C VAL A 165 12.87 -11.22 0.34
N PRO A 166 11.98 -11.13 -0.67
CA PRO A 166 10.54 -11.07 -0.42
C PRO A 166 10.03 -12.24 0.42
N GLY A 167 10.58 -13.46 0.22
CA GLY A 167 10.23 -14.64 1.00
C GLY A 167 10.62 -14.54 2.47
N VAL A 168 11.81 -14.03 2.78
CA VAL A 168 12.24 -13.78 4.18
C VAL A 168 11.37 -12.72 4.83
N VAL A 169 11.08 -11.61 4.13
CA VAL A 169 10.20 -10.56 4.66
C VAL A 169 8.77 -11.09 4.85
N PHE A 170 8.28 -11.92 3.93
CA PHE A 170 7.00 -12.61 4.06
C PHE A 170 6.94 -13.45 5.35
N LEU A 171 7.96 -14.28 5.61
CA LEU A 171 8.02 -15.12 6.82
C LEU A 171 8.06 -14.26 8.10
N LEU A 172 8.86 -13.20 8.14
CA LEU A 172 8.92 -12.29 9.29
C LEU A 172 7.57 -11.60 9.58
N ILE A 173 6.80 -11.28 8.54
CA ILE A 173 5.47 -10.69 8.69
C ILE A 173 4.43 -11.74 9.09
N LEU A 174 4.60 -13.01 8.69
CA LEU A 174 3.74 -14.10 9.15
C LEU A 174 3.84 -14.35 10.65
N GLU A 175 5.02 -14.19 11.25
CA GLU A 175 5.23 -14.27 12.70
C GLU A 175 4.46 -13.16 13.47
N GLN A 176 4.04 -12.10 12.77
CA GLN A 176 3.21 -11.02 13.31
C GLN A 176 1.71 -11.24 13.09
N PRO A 177 1.21 -12.45 12.92
CA PRO A 177 -0.06 -12.90 12.31
C PRO A 177 -0.68 -11.94 11.29
N ASN A 178 0.12 -11.46 10.30
CA ASN A 178 -0.32 -10.50 9.29
C ASN A 178 -0.22 -11.08 7.86
N LEU A 179 -1.00 -12.12 7.60
CA LEU A 179 -1.02 -12.82 6.30
C LEU A 179 -1.32 -11.88 5.13
N SER A 180 -2.15 -10.89 5.34
CA SER A 180 -2.62 -10.00 4.27
C SER A 180 -1.52 -9.08 3.76
N THR A 181 -0.77 -8.45 4.67
CA THR A 181 0.39 -7.63 4.29
C THR A 181 1.48 -8.51 3.67
N ALA A 182 1.74 -9.69 4.25
CA ALA A 182 2.68 -10.65 3.69
C ALA A 182 2.28 -11.07 2.27
N GLY A 183 1.00 -11.41 2.05
CA GLY A 183 0.45 -11.77 0.74
C GLY A 183 0.53 -10.63 -0.27
N SER A 184 0.26 -9.39 0.14
CA SER A 184 0.36 -8.22 -0.74
C SER A 184 1.78 -8.02 -1.27
N ILE A 185 2.82 -8.27 -0.46
CA ILE A 185 4.23 -8.21 -0.88
C ILE A 185 4.52 -9.24 -1.96
N LEU A 186 4.03 -10.48 -1.81
CA LEU A 186 4.23 -11.52 -2.82
C LEU A 186 3.49 -11.20 -4.12
N ILE A 187 2.27 -10.67 -4.05
CA ILE A 187 1.51 -10.24 -5.23
C ILE A 187 2.26 -9.14 -5.97
N VAL A 188 2.74 -8.12 -5.28
CA VAL A 188 3.53 -7.03 -5.89
C VAL A 188 4.84 -7.56 -6.47
N SER A 189 5.52 -8.48 -5.78
CA SER A 189 6.74 -9.13 -6.28
C SER A 189 6.47 -9.90 -7.56
N LEU A 190 5.35 -10.62 -7.65
CA LEU A 190 4.92 -11.33 -8.84
C LEU A 190 4.64 -10.38 -10.00
N ILE A 191 3.94 -9.26 -9.76
CA ILE A 191 3.68 -8.22 -10.76
C ILE A 191 5.00 -7.69 -11.33
N LEU A 192 5.98 -7.40 -10.48
CA LEU A 192 7.30 -6.92 -10.91
C LEU A 192 8.06 -7.97 -11.72
N ILE A 193 7.96 -9.25 -11.39
CA ILE A 193 8.57 -10.36 -12.14
C ILE A 193 7.92 -10.48 -13.54
N ILE A 194 6.59 -10.31 -13.63
CA ILE A 194 5.87 -10.28 -14.91
C ILE A 194 6.37 -9.12 -15.77
N MET A 195 6.44 -7.92 -15.20
CA MET A 195 6.92 -6.73 -15.90
C MET A 195 8.40 -6.81 -16.30
N ALA A 196 9.21 -7.55 -15.55
CA ALA A 196 10.61 -7.83 -15.90
C ALA A 196 10.77 -8.78 -17.08
N GLY A 197 9.70 -9.43 -17.57
CA GLY A 197 9.67 -10.30 -18.74
C GLY A 197 9.91 -11.78 -18.44
N ALA A 198 9.47 -12.26 -17.28
CA ALA A 198 9.50 -13.68 -16.94
C ALA A 198 8.60 -14.52 -17.88
N LYS A 199 8.96 -15.79 -18.08
CA LYS A 199 8.15 -16.70 -18.90
C LYS A 199 6.84 -17.05 -18.21
N TRP A 200 5.73 -17.06 -18.95
CA TRP A 200 4.39 -17.32 -18.42
C TRP A 200 4.26 -18.64 -17.63
N ARG A 201 4.94 -19.69 -18.08
CA ARG A 201 4.98 -20.98 -17.35
C ARG A 201 5.54 -20.89 -15.94
N HIS A 202 6.52 -20.00 -15.71
CA HIS A 202 7.08 -19.81 -14.37
C HIS A 202 6.13 -19.01 -13.49
N ILE A 203 5.41 -18.05 -14.07
CA ILE A 203 4.36 -17.25 -13.40
C ILE A 203 3.24 -18.18 -12.93
N LEU A 204 2.76 -19.06 -13.82
CA LEU A 204 1.72 -20.02 -13.49
C LEU A 204 2.16 -20.98 -12.38
N LEU A 205 3.41 -21.48 -12.43
CA LEU A 205 3.99 -22.32 -11.38
C LEU A 205 4.03 -21.59 -10.03
N MET A 206 4.43 -20.30 -10.00
CA MET A 206 4.44 -19.49 -8.78
C MET A 206 3.02 -19.23 -8.26
N LEU A 207 2.05 -18.98 -9.14
CA LEU A 207 0.64 -18.82 -8.75
C LEU A 207 0.08 -20.09 -8.11
N ILE A 208 0.27 -21.24 -8.77
CA ILE A 208 -0.20 -22.54 -8.25
C ILE A 208 0.49 -22.86 -6.92
N GLY A 209 1.81 -22.69 -6.85
CA GLY A 209 2.59 -22.90 -5.62
C GLY A 209 2.16 -21.96 -4.49
N GLY A 210 2.00 -20.66 -4.79
CA GLY A 210 1.56 -19.67 -3.82
C GLY A 210 0.14 -19.95 -3.32
N LEU A 211 -0.80 -20.31 -4.20
CA LEU A 211 -2.16 -20.70 -3.81
C LEU A 211 -2.15 -21.96 -2.95
N GLY A 212 -1.32 -22.96 -3.30
CA GLY A 212 -1.18 -24.20 -2.52
C GLY A 212 -0.65 -23.92 -1.11
N VAL A 213 0.41 -23.13 -0.98
CA VAL A 213 0.96 -22.72 0.33
C VAL A 213 -0.05 -21.88 1.11
N GLY A 214 -0.73 -20.93 0.46
CA GLY A 214 -1.77 -20.12 1.08
C GLY A 214 -2.95 -20.95 1.59
N ALA A 215 -3.42 -21.92 0.81
CA ALA A 215 -4.48 -22.84 1.20
C ALA A 215 -4.04 -23.73 2.36
N PHE A 216 -2.84 -24.31 2.31
CA PHE A 216 -2.28 -25.09 3.42
C PHE A 216 -2.20 -24.27 4.70
N TYR A 217 -1.65 -23.03 4.64
CA TYR A 217 -1.54 -22.14 5.78
C TYR A 217 -2.91 -21.72 6.34
N ALA A 218 -3.89 -21.47 5.49
CA ALA A 218 -5.25 -21.14 5.92
C ALA A 218 -5.94 -22.34 6.62
N TRP A 219 -5.60 -23.55 6.22
CA TRP A 219 -6.22 -24.77 6.78
C TRP A 219 -5.52 -25.30 8.02
N SER A 220 -4.24 -24.93 8.26
CA SER A 220 -3.41 -25.47 9.35
C SER A 220 -3.87 -25.06 10.76
N GLU A 221 -4.58 -23.94 10.90
CA GLU A 221 -5.01 -23.40 12.21
C GLU A 221 -6.54 -23.30 12.29
N PRO A 222 -7.17 -23.77 13.39
CA PRO A 222 -8.64 -23.73 13.54
C PRO A 222 -9.23 -22.32 13.43
N TYR A 223 -8.54 -21.30 13.97
CA TYR A 223 -8.98 -19.91 13.90
C TYR A 223 -9.00 -19.40 12.45
N ARG A 224 -7.93 -19.66 11.68
CA ARG A 224 -7.84 -19.22 10.26
C ARG A 224 -8.87 -19.92 9.40
N ARG A 225 -9.10 -21.22 9.64
CA ARG A 225 -10.13 -22.00 8.96
C ARG A 225 -11.53 -21.47 9.26
N ARG A 226 -11.85 -21.14 10.52
CA ARG A 226 -13.14 -20.52 10.88
C ARG A 226 -13.34 -19.19 10.17
N ARG A 227 -12.32 -18.34 10.12
CA ARG A 227 -12.34 -17.06 9.43
C ARG A 227 -12.54 -17.21 7.91
N LEU A 228 -12.01 -18.26 7.30
CA LEU A 228 -12.24 -18.59 5.89
C LEU A 228 -13.67 -19.12 5.65
N LEU A 229 -14.22 -19.88 6.59
CA LEU A 229 -15.59 -20.41 6.51
C LEU A 229 -16.64 -19.32 6.77
N SER A 230 -16.39 -18.40 7.74
CA SER A 230 -17.28 -17.29 8.06
C SER A 230 -17.45 -16.31 6.88
N PHE A 231 -16.46 -16.24 5.97
CA PHE A 231 -16.57 -15.47 4.74
C PHE A 231 -17.69 -15.97 3.81
N ARG A 232 -17.95 -17.29 3.76
CA ARG A 232 -19.01 -17.87 2.90
C ARG A 232 -20.41 -17.57 3.41
N ASN A 233 -20.58 -17.55 4.75
CA ASN A 233 -21.85 -17.31 5.42
C ASN A 233 -21.67 -16.41 6.64
N PRO A 234 -21.38 -15.11 6.45
CA PRO A 234 -21.06 -14.20 7.55
C PRO A 234 -22.23 -14.03 8.52
N PHE A 235 -23.47 -14.06 8.03
CA PHE A 235 -24.67 -13.90 8.86
C PHE A 235 -24.96 -15.10 9.76
N SER A 236 -24.48 -16.29 9.44
CA SER A 236 -24.61 -17.46 10.32
C SER A 236 -23.62 -17.46 11.49
N MET A 237 -22.58 -16.61 11.44
CA MET A 237 -21.52 -16.46 12.44
C MET A 237 -21.43 -15.02 12.96
N MET A 238 -22.58 -14.35 13.13
CA MET A 238 -22.66 -12.95 13.59
C MET A 238 -22.16 -12.73 15.01
N SER A 239 -22.05 -13.75 15.83
CA SER A 239 -21.52 -13.66 17.21
C SER A 239 -20.00 -13.81 17.32
N ASP A 240 -19.32 -14.10 16.22
CA ASP A 240 -17.92 -14.50 16.21
C ASP A 240 -17.16 -13.86 15.01
N GLU A 241 -16.33 -14.64 14.31
CA GLU A 241 -15.45 -14.17 13.21
C GLU A 241 -16.21 -13.56 12.02
N GLY A 242 -17.50 -13.82 11.86
CA GLY A 242 -18.38 -13.23 10.83
C GLY A 242 -18.92 -11.84 11.15
N TYR A 243 -18.81 -11.38 12.42
CA TYR A 243 -19.48 -10.16 12.89
C TYR A 243 -19.07 -8.92 12.08
N GLN A 244 -17.78 -8.63 11.95
CA GLN A 244 -17.30 -7.46 11.22
C GLN A 244 -17.77 -7.42 9.78
N LEU A 245 -17.70 -8.57 9.07
CA LEU A 245 -18.14 -8.67 7.68
C LEU A 245 -19.66 -8.51 7.57
N SER A 246 -20.42 -9.11 8.46
CA SER A 246 -21.89 -8.96 8.50
C SER A 246 -22.30 -7.50 8.68
N GLN A 247 -21.68 -6.79 9.64
CA GLN A 247 -21.97 -5.37 9.88
C GLN A 247 -21.54 -4.51 8.68
N SER A 248 -20.43 -4.85 8.01
CA SER A 248 -20.02 -4.19 6.77
C SER A 248 -21.06 -4.35 5.66
N LEU A 249 -21.58 -5.56 5.45
CA LEU A 249 -22.61 -5.82 4.43
C LEU A 249 -23.93 -5.11 4.78
N ILE A 250 -24.29 -5.02 6.05
CA ILE A 250 -25.46 -4.24 6.52
C ILE A 250 -25.24 -2.74 6.22
N ALA A 251 -24.02 -2.22 6.42
CA ALA A 251 -23.67 -0.84 6.07
C ALA A 251 -23.96 -0.54 4.59
N PHE A 252 -23.48 -1.41 3.67
CA PHE A 252 -23.78 -1.26 2.24
C PHE A 252 -25.28 -1.37 1.93
N GLY A 253 -25.97 -2.33 2.58
CA GLY A 253 -27.41 -2.51 2.39
C GLY A 253 -28.21 -1.30 2.82
N SER A 254 -27.82 -0.66 3.95
CA SER A 254 -28.51 0.54 4.46
C SER A 254 -28.21 1.79 3.64
N GLY A 255 -27.00 1.90 3.06
CA GLY A 255 -26.62 3.06 2.25
C GLY A 255 -27.30 3.13 0.88
N GLY A 256 -27.69 1.99 0.29
CA GLY A 256 -28.36 1.97 -1.02
C GLY A 256 -27.55 2.66 -2.11
N ILE A 257 -28.22 3.41 -3.02
CA ILE A 257 -27.57 4.06 -4.15
C ILE A 257 -26.92 5.39 -3.75
N PHE A 258 -27.62 6.22 -2.98
CA PHE A 258 -27.20 7.60 -2.68
C PHE A 258 -26.60 7.78 -1.28
N GLY A 259 -26.65 6.76 -0.42
CA GLY A 259 -26.21 6.83 0.97
C GLY A 259 -27.26 7.39 1.91
N MET A 260 -27.00 7.23 3.21
CA MET A 260 -27.83 7.80 4.28
C MET A 260 -27.51 9.28 4.55
N GLY A 261 -26.41 9.79 3.99
CA GLY A 261 -25.87 11.12 4.26
C GLY A 261 -24.69 11.10 5.23
N LEU A 262 -23.79 12.07 5.07
CA LEU A 262 -22.58 12.20 5.89
C LEU A 262 -22.97 12.29 7.38
N GLY A 263 -22.41 11.39 8.18
CA GLY A 263 -22.67 11.38 9.62
C GLY A 263 -23.98 10.69 10.03
N MET A 264 -24.88 10.32 9.11
CA MET A 264 -26.19 9.76 9.43
C MET A 264 -26.20 8.22 9.47
N GLY A 265 -25.12 7.56 9.07
CA GLY A 265 -24.96 6.10 9.14
C GLY A 265 -25.02 5.58 10.57
N ARG A 266 -25.55 4.39 10.76
CA ARG A 266 -25.76 3.76 12.08
C ARG A 266 -24.61 2.86 12.50
N GLN A 267 -23.86 2.28 11.54
CA GLN A 267 -22.83 1.27 11.81
C GLN A 267 -21.64 1.83 12.62
N LYS A 268 -21.37 3.11 12.50
CA LYS A 268 -20.36 3.82 13.30
C LYS A 268 -20.72 4.01 14.78
N TYR A 269 -21.97 3.78 15.17
CA TYR A 269 -22.43 3.83 16.58
C TYR A 269 -22.12 2.52 17.32
N ALA A 270 -20.87 2.04 17.26
CA ALA A 270 -20.38 0.83 17.91
C ALA A 270 -20.94 -0.50 17.37
N TYR A 271 -21.69 -0.52 16.27
CA TYR A 271 -22.09 -1.75 15.61
C TYR A 271 -20.93 -2.35 14.78
N LEU A 272 -20.17 -1.53 14.04
CA LEU A 272 -18.99 -1.96 13.32
C LEU A 272 -17.74 -1.72 14.18
N PRO A 273 -17.01 -2.76 14.63
CA PRO A 273 -15.79 -2.58 15.39
C PRO A 273 -14.69 -1.92 14.55
N TYR A 274 -14.04 -0.89 15.10
CA TYR A 274 -12.91 -0.16 14.46
C TYR A 274 -13.22 0.30 13.02
N PRO A 275 -14.34 1.03 12.80
CA PRO A 275 -14.76 1.45 11.47
C PRO A 275 -13.71 2.37 10.79
N GLU A 276 -12.89 3.07 11.59
CA GLU A 276 -11.81 3.96 11.15
C GLU A 276 -10.57 3.21 10.62
N SER A 277 -10.49 1.90 10.81
CA SER A 277 -9.33 1.08 10.45
C SER A 277 -9.52 0.38 9.09
N ASP A 278 -9.70 -0.93 9.11
CA ASP A 278 -9.70 -1.79 7.92
C ASP A 278 -11.09 -1.90 7.24
N PHE A 279 -12.16 -1.46 7.89
CA PHE A 279 -13.53 -1.44 7.36
C PHE A 279 -14.05 -0.04 6.98
N ILE A 280 -13.16 0.94 6.83
CA ILE A 280 -13.56 2.33 6.53
C ILE A 280 -14.34 2.45 5.21
N PHE A 281 -14.11 1.56 4.24
CA PHE A 281 -14.86 1.52 2.99
C PHE A 281 -16.35 1.18 3.20
N ALA A 282 -16.71 0.46 4.28
CA ALA A 282 -18.11 0.23 4.64
C ALA A 282 -18.81 1.53 5.03
N ILE A 283 -18.09 2.44 5.72
CA ILE A 283 -18.64 3.78 6.06
C ILE A 283 -18.85 4.62 4.79
N VAL A 284 -17.95 4.50 3.79
CA VAL A 284 -18.21 5.11 2.46
C VAL A 284 -19.52 4.58 1.87
N GLY A 285 -19.74 3.25 1.94
CA GLY A 285 -20.96 2.62 1.44
C GLY A 285 -22.20 3.04 2.19
N GLU A 286 -22.14 3.21 3.51
CA GLU A 286 -23.28 3.64 4.32
C GLU A 286 -23.61 5.13 4.13
N ASP A 287 -22.60 6.01 4.20
CA ASP A 287 -22.78 7.46 4.16
C ASP A 287 -23.06 7.99 2.75
N PHE A 288 -22.39 7.45 1.72
CA PHE A 288 -22.44 7.95 0.33
C PHE A 288 -23.04 6.95 -0.67
N GLY A 289 -23.40 5.76 -0.23
CA GLY A 289 -24.01 4.72 -1.04
C GLY A 289 -23.10 4.16 -2.13
N LEU A 290 -23.74 3.53 -3.11
CA LEU A 290 -23.05 2.95 -4.27
C LEU A 290 -22.27 4.02 -5.06
N LEU A 291 -22.82 5.22 -5.22
CA LEU A 291 -22.14 6.30 -5.96
C LEU A 291 -20.83 6.70 -5.27
N GLY A 292 -20.82 6.86 -3.95
CA GLY A 292 -19.58 7.13 -3.20
C GLY A 292 -18.55 6.03 -3.35
N CYS A 293 -18.97 4.77 -3.28
CA CYS A 293 -18.09 3.62 -3.51
C CYS A 293 -17.49 3.63 -4.92
N LEU A 294 -18.30 3.89 -5.95
CA LEU A 294 -17.82 3.95 -7.34
C LEU A 294 -16.82 5.08 -7.55
N ILE A 295 -17.03 6.26 -6.93
CA ILE A 295 -16.08 7.38 -6.99
C ILE A 295 -14.74 6.98 -6.35
N VAL A 296 -14.76 6.36 -5.17
CA VAL A 296 -13.52 5.90 -4.51
C VAL A 296 -12.79 4.86 -5.35
N VAL A 297 -13.50 3.86 -5.87
CA VAL A 297 -12.93 2.85 -6.79
C VAL A 297 -12.33 3.53 -8.03
N ALA A 298 -13.06 4.47 -8.65
CA ALA A 298 -12.58 5.19 -9.83
C ALA A 298 -11.29 5.99 -9.53
N LEU A 299 -11.17 6.62 -8.36
CA LEU A 299 -9.95 7.33 -7.95
C LEU A 299 -8.75 6.39 -7.81
N PHE A 300 -8.92 5.20 -7.21
CA PHE A 300 -7.83 4.21 -7.13
C PHE A 300 -7.49 3.61 -8.50
N VAL A 301 -8.48 3.37 -9.36
CA VAL A 301 -8.25 2.95 -10.76
C VAL A 301 -7.49 4.05 -11.52
N ALA A 302 -7.88 5.31 -11.37
CA ALA A 302 -7.19 6.44 -12.00
C ALA A 302 -5.73 6.55 -11.51
N LEU A 303 -5.47 6.38 -10.19
CA LEU A 303 -4.12 6.33 -9.63
C LEU A 303 -3.32 5.17 -10.26
N MET A 304 -3.89 3.97 -10.31
CA MET A 304 -3.26 2.80 -10.91
C MET A 304 -2.93 3.02 -12.38
N LEU A 305 -3.89 3.48 -13.18
CA LEU A 305 -3.69 3.72 -14.62
C LEU A 305 -2.66 4.82 -14.87
N ARG A 306 -2.68 5.91 -14.06
CA ARG A 306 -1.72 7.00 -14.21
C ARG A 306 -0.31 6.58 -13.81
N GLY A 307 -0.17 5.89 -12.68
CA GLY A 307 1.12 5.36 -12.21
C GLY A 307 1.72 4.33 -13.17
N MET A 308 0.90 3.41 -13.72
CA MET A 308 1.36 2.46 -14.74
C MET A 308 1.73 3.15 -16.05
N ARG A 309 1.04 4.22 -16.44
CA ARG A 309 1.40 5.03 -17.62
C ARG A 309 2.77 5.70 -17.42
N ILE A 310 3.04 6.25 -16.21
CA ILE A 310 4.35 6.79 -15.85
C ILE A 310 5.42 5.69 -15.96
N ALA A 311 5.16 4.50 -15.42
CA ALA A 311 6.07 3.36 -15.48
C ALA A 311 6.41 2.97 -16.93
N MET A 312 5.39 2.81 -17.78
CA MET A 312 5.58 2.39 -19.19
C MET A 312 6.29 3.44 -20.06
N ARG A 313 6.25 4.71 -19.68
CA ARG A 313 6.90 5.81 -20.40
C ARG A 313 8.27 6.19 -19.85
N CYS A 314 8.70 5.55 -18.75
CA CYS A 314 10.02 5.77 -18.21
C CYS A 314 11.10 5.23 -19.14
N PRO A 315 12.18 6.00 -19.43
CA PRO A 315 13.19 5.60 -20.41
C PRO A 315 14.09 4.47 -19.93
N ASP A 316 14.21 4.24 -18.62
CA ASP A 316 15.08 3.22 -18.05
C ASP A 316 14.32 2.14 -17.27
N LYS A 317 14.86 0.92 -17.27
CA LYS A 317 14.22 -0.26 -16.69
C LYS A 317 14.04 -0.15 -15.17
N PHE A 318 14.97 0.48 -14.46
CA PHE A 318 14.86 0.67 -13.01
C PHE A 318 13.67 1.59 -12.67
N GLY A 319 13.56 2.75 -13.33
CA GLY A 319 12.45 3.66 -13.13
C GLY A 319 11.11 3.04 -13.50
N THR A 320 11.05 2.27 -14.61
CA THR A 320 9.86 1.48 -15.00
C THR A 320 9.42 0.54 -13.88
N LEU A 321 10.34 -0.30 -13.37
CA LEU A 321 10.02 -1.29 -12.34
C LEU A 321 9.71 -0.63 -10.99
N LEU A 322 10.41 0.44 -10.62
CA LEU A 322 10.17 1.17 -9.38
C LEU A 322 8.80 1.85 -9.39
N ALA A 323 8.47 2.56 -10.48
CA ALA A 323 7.16 3.21 -10.63
C ALA A 323 6.02 2.20 -10.62
N ALA A 324 6.18 1.09 -11.34
CA ALA A 324 5.21 0.00 -11.34
C ALA A 324 5.06 -0.65 -9.96
N GLY A 325 6.15 -0.87 -9.26
CA GLY A 325 6.14 -1.46 -7.91
C GLY A 325 5.43 -0.59 -6.89
N ILE A 326 5.71 0.73 -6.88
CA ILE A 326 5.04 1.69 -6.01
C ILE A 326 3.53 1.71 -6.33
N THR A 327 3.18 1.86 -7.60
CA THR A 327 1.79 1.91 -8.06
C THR A 327 1.05 0.61 -7.70
N SER A 328 1.65 -0.54 -7.98
CA SER A 328 1.06 -1.84 -7.67
C SER A 328 0.90 -2.06 -6.17
N SER A 329 1.86 -1.63 -5.34
CA SER A 329 1.78 -1.76 -3.88
C SER A 329 0.56 -1.03 -3.31
N ILE A 330 0.32 0.21 -3.75
CA ILE A 330 -0.83 1.01 -3.31
C ILE A 330 -2.14 0.42 -3.86
N SER A 331 -2.18 0.09 -5.16
CA SER A 331 -3.39 -0.41 -5.81
C SER A 331 -3.80 -1.78 -5.30
N VAL A 332 -2.87 -2.72 -5.16
CA VAL A 332 -3.14 -4.06 -4.62
C VAL A 332 -3.70 -3.97 -3.21
N GLN A 333 -3.10 -3.15 -2.34
CA GLN A 333 -3.61 -2.95 -1.00
C GLN A 333 -5.03 -2.38 -0.99
N ALA A 334 -5.31 -1.38 -1.83
CA ALA A 334 -6.62 -0.76 -1.93
C ALA A 334 -7.69 -1.76 -2.41
N PHE A 335 -7.42 -2.48 -3.51
CA PHE A 335 -8.38 -3.44 -4.07
C PHE A 335 -8.57 -4.67 -3.17
N LEU A 336 -7.53 -5.13 -2.48
CA LEU A 336 -7.68 -6.19 -1.48
C LEU A 336 -8.56 -5.73 -0.31
N ASN A 337 -8.35 -4.52 0.23
CA ASN A 337 -9.22 -3.99 1.29
C ASN A 337 -10.66 -3.88 0.82
N MET A 338 -10.92 -3.19 -0.30
CA MET A 338 -12.27 -3.04 -0.83
C MET A 338 -12.95 -4.39 -1.10
N GLY A 339 -12.21 -5.35 -1.68
CA GLY A 339 -12.72 -6.71 -1.94
C GLY A 339 -13.09 -7.48 -0.67
N VAL A 340 -12.36 -7.27 0.43
CA VAL A 340 -12.67 -7.83 1.75
C VAL A 340 -13.93 -7.20 2.33
N VAL A 341 -14.01 -5.89 2.32
CA VAL A 341 -15.08 -5.12 2.96
C VAL A 341 -16.43 -5.36 2.28
N VAL A 342 -16.44 -5.57 0.94
CA VAL A 342 -17.67 -5.96 0.21
C VAL A 342 -17.94 -7.46 0.20
N GLY A 343 -17.12 -8.28 0.90
CA GLY A 343 -17.35 -9.71 1.02
C GLY A 343 -16.99 -10.54 -0.23
N ILE A 344 -16.13 -10.05 -1.13
CA ILE A 344 -15.59 -10.82 -2.27
C ILE A 344 -14.38 -11.64 -1.85
N LEU A 345 -13.62 -11.15 -0.87
CA LEU A 345 -12.43 -11.81 -0.34
C LEU A 345 -12.59 -12.11 1.15
N PRO A 346 -11.87 -13.11 1.68
CA PRO A 346 -11.87 -13.41 3.11
C PRO A 346 -11.40 -12.21 3.93
N THR A 347 -11.95 -12.05 5.14
CA THR A 347 -11.62 -10.93 6.02
C THR A 347 -10.13 -10.87 6.33
N THR A 348 -9.55 -9.68 6.10
CA THR A 348 -8.13 -9.37 6.31
C THR A 348 -8.02 -8.05 7.08
N GLY A 349 -6.89 -7.79 7.70
CA GLY A 349 -6.63 -6.53 8.42
C GLY A 349 -5.76 -5.56 7.62
N LEU A 350 -6.02 -5.38 6.32
CA LEU A 350 -5.31 -4.40 5.50
C LEU A 350 -6.03 -3.05 5.55
N PRO A 351 -5.37 -1.94 5.91
CA PRO A 351 -5.98 -0.63 5.85
C PRO A 351 -6.14 -0.15 4.39
N LEU A 352 -7.17 0.65 4.12
CA LEU A 352 -7.36 1.33 2.84
C LEU A 352 -6.40 2.53 2.76
N PRO A 353 -5.46 2.56 1.77
CA PRO A 353 -4.52 3.67 1.64
C PRO A 353 -5.22 5.02 1.58
N PHE A 354 -4.69 6.03 2.27
CA PHE A 354 -5.20 7.41 2.39
C PHE A 354 -6.51 7.58 3.18
N PHE A 355 -7.31 6.54 3.39
CA PHE A 355 -8.60 6.60 4.07
C PHE A 355 -8.51 6.15 5.52
N SER A 356 -7.93 4.98 5.76
CA SER A 356 -7.84 4.39 7.11
C SER A 356 -7.01 5.24 8.06
N ALA A 357 -7.37 5.22 9.33
CA ALA A 357 -6.59 5.82 10.39
C ALA A 357 -5.18 5.22 10.44
N GLY A 358 -4.15 6.06 10.27
CA GLY A 358 -2.77 5.59 10.23
C GLY A 358 -1.82 6.66 9.70
N GLY A 359 -1.59 7.73 10.48
CA GLY A 359 -0.76 8.86 10.04
C GLY A 359 0.62 8.47 9.52
N THR A 360 1.25 7.45 10.08
CA THR A 360 2.57 6.97 9.61
C THR A 360 2.47 6.18 8.30
N SER A 361 1.43 5.38 8.08
CA SER A 361 1.21 4.67 6.83
C SER A 361 0.98 5.65 5.67
N ILE A 362 0.18 6.70 5.90
CA ILE A 362 0.00 7.79 4.94
C ILE A 362 1.33 8.46 4.61
N SER A 363 2.14 8.81 5.62
CA SER A 363 3.41 9.48 5.42
C SER A 363 4.36 8.66 4.54
N ILE A 364 4.46 7.35 4.79
CA ILE A 364 5.30 6.43 4.01
C ILE A 364 4.77 6.30 2.57
N THR A 365 3.46 6.15 2.40
CA THR A 365 2.82 6.04 1.08
C THR A 365 3.01 7.32 0.27
N MET A 366 2.87 8.50 0.89
CA MET A 366 3.11 9.78 0.24
C MET A 366 4.58 9.98 -0.14
N ALA A 367 5.53 9.51 0.70
CA ALA A 367 6.95 9.49 0.34
C ALA A 367 7.22 8.66 -0.92
N ALA A 368 6.58 7.49 -1.04
CA ALA A 368 6.67 6.64 -2.23
C ALA A 368 6.05 7.32 -3.47
N ILE A 369 4.92 8.00 -3.32
CA ILE A 369 4.33 8.79 -4.42
C ILE A 369 5.26 9.93 -4.83
N GLY A 370 6.00 10.55 -3.91
CA GLY A 370 7.01 11.55 -4.24
C GLY A 370 8.10 10.99 -5.17
N ILE A 371 8.54 9.74 -4.96
CA ILE A 371 9.45 9.05 -5.89
C ILE A 371 8.77 8.86 -7.27
N LEU A 372 7.51 8.45 -7.29
CA LEU A 372 6.72 8.29 -8.52
C LEU A 372 6.59 9.63 -9.29
N LEU A 373 6.37 10.74 -8.57
CA LEU A 373 6.38 12.09 -9.14
C LEU A 373 7.76 12.51 -9.68
N ASN A 374 8.86 12.07 -9.04
CA ASN A 374 10.20 12.30 -9.59
C ASN A 374 10.40 11.55 -10.90
N ILE A 375 9.98 10.28 -10.97
CA ILE A 375 10.05 9.46 -12.19
C ILE A 375 9.21 10.10 -13.31
N SER A 376 8.04 10.67 -13.00
CA SER A 376 7.17 11.30 -14.00
C SER A 376 7.82 12.46 -14.74
N ARG A 377 8.80 13.14 -14.14
CA ARG A 377 9.56 14.23 -14.79
C ARG A 377 10.48 13.75 -15.93
N GLU A 378 10.91 12.50 -15.88
CA GLU A 378 11.73 11.90 -16.94
C GLU A 378 10.90 11.07 -17.92
N SER A 379 9.66 10.74 -17.56
CA SER A 379 8.70 10.11 -18.46
C SER A 379 8.13 11.14 -19.41
N ALA A 380 8.19 10.88 -20.73
CA ALA A 380 7.59 11.77 -21.74
C ALA A 380 6.06 11.66 -21.67
N ILE A 381 5.42 12.50 -20.85
CA ILE A 381 3.96 12.55 -20.68
C ILE A 381 3.40 13.79 -21.32
#